data_db12500df365bb0ae00701af7490b32b
#
_entry.id   db12500df365bb0ae00701af7490b32b
#
_cell.length_a   1.000
_cell.length_b   1.000
_cell.length_c   1.000
_cell.angle_alpha   90.00
_cell.angle_beta   90.00
_cell.angle_gamma   90.00
#
_symmetry.space_group_name_H-M   'P 1'
#
loop_
_entity.id
_entity.type
_entity.pdbx_description
1 polymer ?
#
loop_
_entity_poly.entity_id
_entity_poly.type
_entity_poly.pdbx_seq_one_letter_code
_entity_poly.pdbx_strand_id
1 'polypeptide(L)'
;NSKGKSDLSILNLKENSNADFSKKTISSNEKISKLLNKKNLDLHGAKSSIIFKSDCEMGKKITLTSKDKCIVIIAAPGDAMNVHEQNPPTDLTIFLSKAKFIETDEQFILPDLLSDPIIEQLVKRRTAETYEVKAGEYIQIIDPGGRQCSDFLAFDTHKLNDGIESFIDDKATRTFMGSAYPGPGLFSKFYDGEHEGMIEVIRDTVGRHDTFNLACTSKYYEDMGYMGHINCTDNFNAGLKKYDINSRKSWSAINLFFNTAIDANNVASFDEPWSRP
;
A
#
# COMPACT_ATOMS: atom_id res chain seq x y z
N ASN A 1 31.16 12.07 7.11
CA ASN A 1 31.27 12.91 5.90
C ASN A 1 31.27 12.05 4.65
N SER A 2 30.12 11.54 4.23
CA SER A 2 29.93 10.88 2.95
C SER A 2 29.74 11.95 1.86
N LYS A 3 30.78 12.62 1.45
CA LYS A 3 30.73 13.52 0.30
C LYS A 3 30.32 12.73 -0.94
N GLY A 4 29.17 13.05 -1.52
CA GLY A 4 28.82 12.71 -2.89
C GLY A 4 28.26 11.31 -3.17
N LYS A 5 27.72 10.58 -2.19
CA LYS A 5 26.97 9.37 -2.52
C LYS A 5 25.60 9.75 -3.07
N SER A 6 25.26 9.22 -4.23
CA SER A 6 23.90 9.31 -4.77
C SER A 6 22.97 8.46 -3.91
N ASP A 7 21.84 9.03 -3.50
CA ASP A 7 20.83 8.37 -2.73
C ASP A 7 19.47 8.54 -3.40
N LEU A 8 19.05 7.52 -4.12
CA LEU A 8 17.77 7.51 -4.83
C LEU A 8 16.58 7.41 -3.89
N SER A 9 16.78 6.95 -2.65
CA SER A 9 15.72 6.82 -1.65
C SER A 9 15.13 8.16 -1.22
N ILE A 10 15.89 9.25 -1.39
CA ILE A 10 15.40 10.63 -1.15
C ILE A 10 14.20 10.97 -2.05
N LEU A 11 14.14 10.38 -3.24
CA LEU A 11 13.06 10.55 -4.21
C LEU A 11 12.12 9.33 -4.26
N ASN A 12 12.23 8.41 -3.32
CA ASN A 12 11.47 7.16 -3.29
C ASN A 12 11.73 6.27 -4.53
N LEU A 13 12.91 6.38 -5.12
CA LEU A 13 13.33 5.57 -6.26
C LEU A 13 14.25 4.44 -5.80
N LYS A 14 14.07 3.26 -6.38
CA LYS A 14 14.98 2.13 -6.22
C LYS A 14 16.07 2.19 -7.30
N GLU A 15 17.27 1.74 -6.95
CA GLU A 15 18.33 1.55 -7.92
C GLU A 15 17.92 0.48 -8.93
N ASN A 16 18.10 0.76 -10.20
CA ASN A 16 17.98 -0.24 -11.24
C ASN A 16 19.40 -0.60 -11.73
N SER A 17 19.86 -1.80 -11.40
CA SER A 17 21.20 -2.29 -11.77
C SER A 17 21.43 -2.36 -13.28
N ASN A 18 20.37 -2.40 -14.07
CA ASN A 18 20.41 -2.43 -15.54
C ASN A 18 20.26 -1.02 -16.15
N ALA A 19 20.21 0.03 -15.34
CA ALA A 19 20.15 1.38 -15.86
C ALA A 19 21.49 1.75 -16.48
N ASP A 20 21.51 2.02 -17.78
CA ASP A 20 22.68 2.61 -18.43
C ASP A 20 22.82 4.06 -17.98
N PHE A 21 23.85 4.30 -17.19
CA PHE A 21 24.16 5.62 -16.69
C PHE A 21 25.28 6.22 -17.54
N SER A 22 24.92 6.95 -18.56
CA SER A 22 25.88 7.60 -19.46
C SER A 22 26.59 8.78 -18.78
N LYS A 23 27.59 8.49 -17.95
CA LYS A 23 28.48 9.49 -17.34
C LYS A 23 29.08 10.41 -18.39
N LYS A 24 29.41 9.89 -19.54
CA LYS A 24 30.01 10.66 -20.65
C LYS A 24 29.06 11.74 -21.15
N THR A 25 27.78 11.40 -21.36
CA THR A 25 26.76 12.35 -21.82
C THR A 25 26.54 13.48 -20.82
N ILE A 26 26.49 13.16 -19.53
CA ILE A 26 26.32 14.15 -18.47
C ILE A 26 27.58 15.03 -18.34
N SER A 27 28.75 14.42 -18.36
CA SER A 27 30.02 15.13 -18.19
C SER A 27 30.37 16.02 -19.40
N SER A 28 29.87 15.72 -20.59
CA SER A 28 30.05 16.54 -21.78
C SER A 28 29.14 17.80 -21.77
N ASN A 29 28.12 17.83 -20.90
CA ASN A 29 27.29 19.03 -20.75
C ASN A 29 27.99 20.07 -19.87
N GLU A 30 28.43 21.14 -20.48
CA GLU A 30 29.24 22.18 -19.82
C GLU A 30 28.53 22.82 -18.62
N LYS A 31 27.21 23.04 -18.69
CA LYS A 31 26.43 23.63 -17.60
C LYS A 31 26.36 22.67 -16.39
N ILE A 32 26.14 21.42 -16.65
CA ILE A 32 26.09 20.39 -15.61
C ILE A 32 27.48 20.20 -14.99
N SER A 33 28.53 20.08 -15.81
CA SER A 33 29.90 19.94 -15.34
C SER A 33 30.33 21.11 -14.45
N LYS A 34 30.02 22.36 -14.82
CA LYS A 34 30.26 23.53 -14.00
C LYS A 34 29.51 23.47 -12.66
N LEU A 35 28.27 23.01 -12.67
CA LEU A 35 27.48 22.85 -11.44
C LEU A 35 28.05 21.77 -10.51
N LEU A 36 28.42 20.62 -11.05
CA LEU A 36 29.02 19.53 -10.29
C LEU A 36 30.35 19.98 -9.65
N ASN A 37 31.22 20.62 -10.43
CA ASN A 37 32.48 21.16 -9.93
C ASN A 37 32.26 22.20 -8.82
N LYS A 38 31.32 23.13 -9.02
CA LYS A 38 30.96 24.15 -7.98
C LYS A 38 30.47 23.50 -6.69
N LYS A 39 29.89 22.33 -6.75
CA LYS A 39 29.34 21.60 -5.58
C LYS A 39 30.29 20.53 -5.07
N ASN A 40 31.48 20.36 -5.65
CA ASN A 40 32.43 19.29 -5.35
C ASN A 40 31.76 17.90 -5.43
N LEU A 41 30.94 17.69 -6.45
CA LEU A 41 30.25 16.44 -6.70
C LEU A 41 30.97 15.68 -7.82
N ASP A 42 31.17 14.39 -7.60
CA ASP A 42 31.70 13.44 -8.58
C ASP A 42 30.60 12.43 -8.96
N LEU A 43 30.56 12.05 -10.22
CA LEU A 43 29.65 11.01 -10.72
C LEU A 43 30.23 9.59 -10.56
N HIS A 44 31.46 9.46 -10.04
CA HIS A 44 32.02 8.14 -9.74
C HIS A 44 31.21 7.43 -8.67
N GLY A 45 30.68 6.25 -9.01
CA GLY A 45 29.79 5.50 -8.12
C GLY A 45 28.36 6.08 -7.98
N ALA A 46 27.99 7.04 -8.82
CA ALA A 46 26.61 7.51 -8.87
C ALA A 46 25.68 6.38 -9.29
N LYS A 47 24.53 6.31 -8.62
CA LYS A 47 23.45 5.35 -8.87
C LYS A 47 22.40 5.98 -9.76
N SER A 48 21.76 5.17 -10.59
CA SER A 48 20.72 5.64 -11.49
C SER A 48 19.47 4.76 -11.43
N SER A 49 18.38 5.29 -11.93
CA SER A 49 17.12 4.57 -12.10
C SER A 49 16.52 4.91 -13.46
N ILE A 50 16.01 3.92 -14.15
CA ILE A 50 15.24 4.12 -15.37
C ILE A 50 13.83 4.54 -14.95
N ILE A 51 13.42 5.75 -15.33
CA ILE A 51 12.10 6.29 -15.04
C ILE A 51 11.09 5.85 -16.09
N PHE A 52 11.47 5.97 -17.36
CA PHE A 52 10.67 5.54 -18.50
C PHE A 52 11.46 4.52 -19.30
N LYS A 53 10.83 3.40 -19.63
CA LYS A 53 11.38 2.40 -20.53
C LYS A 53 11.11 2.78 -21.98
N SER A 54 11.80 2.13 -22.91
CA SER A 54 11.66 2.36 -24.36
C SER A 54 10.25 2.10 -24.89
N ASP A 55 9.50 1.20 -24.26
CA ASP A 55 8.11 0.87 -24.58
C ASP A 55 7.09 1.80 -23.92
N CYS A 56 7.54 2.89 -23.31
CA CYS A 56 6.68 3.82 -22.61
C CYS A 56 5.81 4.61 -23.60
N GLU A 57 4.51 4.59 -23.39
CA GLU A 57 3.55 5.35 -24.18
C GLU A 57 3.78 6.86 -24.10
N MET A 58 3.44 7.55 -25.19
CA MET A 58 3.49 9.01 -25.26
C MET A 58 2.65 9.66 -24.15
N GLY A 59 3.13 10.73 -23.56
CA GLY A 59 2.42 11.47 -22.50
C GLY A 59 2.52 10.88 -21.11
N LYS A 60 3.24 9.77 -20.90
CA LYS A 60 3.50 9.24 -19.54
C LYS A 60 4.22 10.28 -18.70
N LYS A 61 3.85 10.34 -17.44
CA LYS A 61 4.41 11.26 -16.46
C LYS A 61 4.73 10.57 -15.15
N ILE A 62 5.72 11.07 -14.46
CA ILE A 62 6.04 10.70 -13.08
C ILE A 62 6.13 11.97 -12.25
N THR A 63 5.65 11.92 -11.04
CA THR A 63 5.80 13.00 -10.05
C THR A 63 6.68 12.49 -8.92
N LEU A 64 7.74 13.23 -8.63
CA LEU A 64 8.69 12.88 -7.58
C LEU A 64 8.69 14.01 -6.53
N THR A 65 8.67 13.62 -5.28
CA THR A 65 8.80 14.56 -4.15
C THR A 65 10.11 14.29 -3.44
N SER A 66 10.92 15.31 -3.27
CA SER A 66 12.17 15.17 -2.52
C SER A 66 11.90 15.22 -1.02
N LYS A 67 12.42 14.23 -0.29
CA LYS A 67 12.36 14.18 1.19
C LYS A 67 13.39 15.08 1.85
N ASP A 68 14.41 15.49 1.09
CA ASP A 68 15.50 16.35 1.59
C ASP A 68 16.08 17.16 0.43
N LYS A 69 16.94 18.11 0.74
CA LYS A 69 17.64 18.92 -0.27
C LYS A 69 18.56 18.04 -1.12
N CYS A 70 18.28 17.94 -2.39
CA CYS A 70 19.05 17.12 -3.33
C CYS A 70 19.34 17.85 -4.64
N ILE A 71 20.25 17.29 -5.43
CA ILE A 71 20.51 17.67 -6.82
C ILE A 71 20.06 16.47 -7.66
N VAL A 72 19.10 16.70 -8.53
CA VAL A 72 18.60 15.69 -9.46
C VAL A 72 19.22 15.92 -10.83
N ILE A 73 19.73 14.87 -11.44
CA ILE A 73 20.23 14.90 -12.80
C ILE A 73 19.37 13.94 -13.63
N ILE A 74 18.77 14.45 -14.67
CA ILE A 74 17.91 13.68 -15.57
C ILE A 74 18.57 13.69 -16.95
N ALA A 75 18.69 12.51 -17.54
CA ALA A 75 19.19 12.33 -18.88
C ALA A 75 18.12 11.66 -19.75
N ALA A 76 18.02 12.06 -21.00
CA ALA A 76 17.19 11.45 -22.03
C ALA A 76 18.08 10.91 -23.16
N PRO A 77 18.83 9.82 -22.93
CA PRO A 77 19.82 9.35 -23.89
C PRO A 77 19.19 8.65 -25.12
N GLY A 78 17.90 8.35 -25.06
CA GLY A 78 17.27 7.38 -25.95
C GLY A 78 17.65 5.95 -25.57
N ASP A 79 17.21 5.00 -26.37
CA ASP A 79 17.62 3.59 -26.23
C ASP A 79 18.56 3.18 -27.36
N ALA A 80 19.17 2.01 -27.22
CA ALA A 80 20.03 1.48 -28.28
C ALA A 80 19.22 1.27 -29.55
N MET A 81 19.68 1.88 -30.65
CA MET A 81 19.08 1.69 -31.97
C MET A 81 19.65 0.44 -32.60
N ASN A 82 18.80 -0.42 -33.14
CA ASN A 82 19.17 -1.55 -33.95
C ASN A 82 18.60 -1.43 -35.37
N VAL A 83 18.94 -2.34 -36.23
CA VAL A 83 18.57 -2.26 -37.67
C VAL A 83 17.06 -2.34 -37.89
N HIS A 84 16.33 -2.96 -36.99
CA HIS A 84 14.91 -3.24 -37.12
C HIS A 84 14.04 -2.34 -36.24
N GLU A 85 14.63 -1.67 -35.26
CA GLU A 85 13.93 -0.86 -34.30
C GLU A 85 14.74 0.40 -33.97
N GLN A 86 14.14 1.55 -34.25
CA GLN A 86 14.76 2.84 -33.97
C GLN A 86 14.01 3.56 -32.88
N ASN A 87 14.68 3.75 -31.75
CA ASN A 87 14.14 4.49 -30.61
C ASN A 87 14.98 5.77 -30.40
N PRO A 88 14.80 6.79 -31.24
CA PRO A 88 15.57 8.02 -31.09
C PRO A 88 15.24 8.70 -29.77
N PRO A 89 16.21 9.41 -29.17
CA PRO A 89 15.93 10.21 -27.99
C PRO A 89 14.86 11.25 -28.29
N THR A 90 13.96 11.45 -27.33
CA THR A 90 12.90 12.46 -27.38
C THR A 90 13.06 13.45 -26.23
N ASP A 91 12.46 14.63 -26.39
CA ASP A 91 12.48 15.65 -25.36
C ASP A 91 11.68 15.23 -24.12
N LEU A 92 12.17 15.64 -22.96
CA LEU A 92 11.49 15.54 -21.69
C LEU A 92 11.09 16.91 -21.20
N THR A 93 9.87 17.08 -20.78
CA THR A 93 9.41 18.28 -20.11
C THR A 93 9.46 18.09 -18.59
N ILE A 94 10.13 18.99 -17.90
CA ILE A 94 10.27 18.96 -16.44
C ILE A 94 9.53 20.15 -15.86
N PHE A 95 8.59 19.88 -14.98
CA PHE A 95 7.92 20.88 -14.17
C PHE A 95 8.50 20.81 -12.75
N LEU A 96 9.08 21.92 -12.29
CA LEU A 96 9.55 22.04 -10.91
C LEU A 96 8.59 22.98 -10.17
N SER A 97 7.91 22.43 -9.19
CA SER A 97 7.07 23.23 -8.29
C SER A 97 7.63 23.10 -6.86
N LYS A 98 7.43 24.16 -6.07
CA LYS A 98 7.53 23.96 -4.62
C LYS A 98 6.49 22.90 -4.28
N ALA A 99 6.89 21.82 -3.61
CA ALA A 99 5.93 21.03 -2.91
C ALA A 99 5.18 22.05 -2.05
N LYS A 100 4.01 22.45 -2.47
CA LYS A 100 3.03 22.79 -1.49
C LYS A 100 2.96 21.49 -0.69
N PHE A 101 3.40 21.50 0.57
CA PHE A 101 2.58 20.81 1.53
C PHE A 101 1.22 21.40 1.24
N ILE A 102 0.43 20.68 0.53
CA ILE A 102 -0.95 20.79 0.68
C ILE A 102 -1.11 20.31 2.14
N GLU A 103 -1.02 21.23 3.11
CA GLU A 103 -2.08 21.28 4.08
C GLU A 103 -3.27 21.20 3.17
N THR A 104 -3.74 20.01 2.95
CA THR A 104 -5.01 19.80 2.32
C THR A 104 -6.00 20.33 3.31
N ASP A 105 -6.29 21.62 3.20
CA ASP A 105 -7.63 22.15 3.41
C ASP A 105 -8.60 21.65 2.30
N GLU A 106 -8.23 20.63 1.56
CA GLU A 106 -9.18 19.66 1.09
C GLU A 106 -9.67 19.01 2.37
N GLN A 107 -10.70 19.64 2.96
CA GLN A 107 -11.58 18.97 3.87
C GLN A 107 -11.82 17.62 3.23
N PHE A 108 -11.22 16.58 3.82
CA PHE A 108 -11.55 15.22 3.41
C PHE A 108 -13.05 15.14 3.57
N ILE A 109 -13.76 15.17 2.45
CA ILE A 109 -15.17 14.89 2.44
C ILE A 109 -15.23 13.40 2.74
N LEU A 110 -15.24 13.09 4.04
CA LEU A 110 -15.53 11.73 4.47
C LEU A 110 -16.87 11.35 3.83
N PRO A 111 -17.03 10.11 3.35
CA PRO A 111 -18.32 9.64 2.89
C PRO A 111 -19.36 9.93 3.94
N ASP A 112 -20.53 10.46 3.55
CA ASP A 112 -21.62 10.73 4.47
C ASP A 112 -21.90 9.52 5.34
N LEU A 113 -22.10 9.76 6.61
CA LEU A 113 -22.53 8.72 7.55
C LEU A 113 -23.94 8.25 7.14
N LEU A 114 -24.21 6.97 7.34
CA LEU A 114 -25.55 6.41 7.07
C LEU A 114 -26.54 6.72 8.20
N SER A 115 -26.03 7.01 9.37
CA SER A 115 -26.80 7.43 10.55
C SER A 115 -25.87 8.19 11.50
N ASP A 116 -26.42 8.81 12.53
CA ASP A 116 -25.63 9.43 13.59
C ASP A 116 -24.76 8.37 14.28
N PRO A 117 -23.44 8.63 14.46
CA PRO A 117 -22.55 7.66 15.04
C PRO A 117 -22.86 7.42 16.53
N ILE A 118 -22.90 6.16 16.91
CA ILE A 118 -23.03 5.73 18.32
C ILE A 118 -21.64 5.70 18.97
N ILE A 119 -20.63 5.31 18.20
CA ILE A 119 -19.22 5.22 18.59
C ILE A 119 -18.39 5.87 17.49
N GLU A 120 -17.47 6.73 17.88
CA GLU A 120 -16.40 7.22 17.04
C GLU A 120 -15.07 6.85 17.71
N GLN A 121 -14.33 5.96 17.10
CA GLN A 121 -13.13 5.38 17.68
C GLN A 121 -11.94 5.53 16.74
N LEU A 122 -10.90 6.19 17.19
CA LEU A 122 -9.62 6.21 16.50
C LEU A 122 -8.78 4.99 16.89
N VAL A 123 -8.62 4.06 15.95
CA VAL A 123 -7.66 2.96 16.11
C VAL A 123 -6.27 3.50 15.81
N LYS A 124 -5.46 3.63 16.83
CA LYS A 124 -4.09 4.15 16.69
C LYS A 124 -3.22 3.13 15.94
N ARG A 125 -2.23 3.65 15.21
CA ARG A 125 -1.24 2.78 14.56
C ARG A 125 -0.65 1.76 15.53
N ARG A 126 -0.46 0.52 15.09
CA ARG A 126 0.12 -0.60 15.86
C ARG A 126 -0.74 -1.04 17.04
N THR A 127 -2.04 -0.74 17.04
CA THR A 127 -2.98 -1.21 18.06
C THR A 127 -4.15 -1.93 17.41
N ALA A 128 -4.98 -2.58 18.21
CA ALA A 128 -6.30 -3.05 17.84
C ALA A 128 -7.32 -2.56 18.84
N GLU A 129 -8.53 -2.31 18.37
CA GLU A 129 -9.69 -1.99 19.19
C GLU A 129 -10.76 -3.05 18.97
N THR A 130 -11.52 -3.34 20.01
CA THR A 130 -12.61 -4.32 19.96
C THR A 130 -13.87 -3.72 20.58
N TYR A 131 -14.99 -3.88 19.91
CA TYR A 131 -16.29 -3.38 20.30
C TYR A 131 -17.40 -4.31 19.83
N GLU A 132 -18.58 -4.17 20.40
CA GLU A 132 -19.76 -4.92 20.01
C GLU A 132 -20.61 -4.10 19.05
N VAL A 133 -21.19 -4.78 18.06
CA VAL A 133 -22.10 -4.21 17.07
C VAL A 133 -23.35 -5.05 17.05
N LYS A 134 -24.51 -4.43 17.11
CA LYS A 134 -25.81 -5.10 17.09
C LYS A 134 -26.31 -5.29 15.67
N ALA A 135 -27.18 -6.26 15.48
CA ALA A 135 -27.85 -6.45 14.21
C ALA A 135 -28.59 -5.17 13.77
N GLY A 136 -28.34 -4.75 12.53
CA GLY A 136 -28.92 -3.52 11.95
C GLY A 136 -28.09 -2.26 12.17
N GLU A 137 -27.01 -2.31 12.96
CA GLU A 137 -26.06 -1.21 13.07
C GLU A 137 -25.06 -1.23 11.92
N TYR A 138 -24.50 -0.07 11.58
CA TYR A 138 -23.50 0.10 10.54
C TYR A 138 -22.10 0.25 11.13
N ILE A 139 -21.14 -0.37 10.49
CA ILE A 139 -19.71 -0.17 10.74
C ILE A 139 -19.15 0.59 9.54
N GLN A 140 -18.59 1.77 9.77
CA GLN A 140 -17.83 2.50 8.75
C GLN A 140 -16.38 2.55 9.16
N ILE A 141 -15.50 2.00 8.32
CA ILE A 141 -14.06 1.98 8.55
C ILE A 141 -13.44 2.95 7.56
N ILE A 142 -12.67 3.90 8.07
CA ILE A 142 -12.07 4.97 7.29
C ILE A 142 -10.56 4.95 7.51
N ASP A 143 -9.80 5.03 6.42
CA ASP A 143 -8.37 5.29 6.47
C ASP A 143 -8.10 6.79 6.31
N PRO A 144 -8.01 7.57 7.40
CA PRO A 144 -7.94 9.03 7.34
C PRO A 144 -6.61 9.54 6.78
N GLY A 145 -5.57 8.74 6.82
CA GLY A 145 -4.25 9.08 6.28
C GLY A 145 -4.01 8.59 4.87
N GLY A 146 -4.83 7.67 4.39
CA GLY A 146 -4.61 6.93 3.15
C GLY A 146 -3.43 5.96 3.24
N ARG A 147 -3.44 4.95 2.37
CA ARG A 147 -2.37 3.95 2.23
C ARG A 147 -2.10 3.13 3.48
N GLN A 148 -3.10 2.95 4.34
CA GLN A 148 -3.01 2.14 5.54
C GLN A 148 -3.86 0.88 5.41
N CYS A 149 -3.26 -0.29 5.55
CA CYS A 149 -3.96 -1.54 5.71
C CYS A 149 -4.55 -1.63 7.13
N SER A 150 -5.73 -2.22 7.23
CA SER A 150 -6.38 -2.52 8.51
C SER A 150 -6.90 -3.94 8.49
N ASP A 151 -6.42 -4.77 9.40
CA ASP A 151 -6.90 -6.14 9.56
C ASP A 151 -8.21 -6.11 10.34
N PHE A 152 -9.18 -6.89 9.89
CA PHE A 152 -10.54 -6.91 10.42
C PHE A 152 -10.98 -8.33 10.73
N LEU A 153 -11.53 -8.53 11.93
CA LEU A 153 -12.19 -9.75 12.38
C LEU A 153 -13.56 -9.42 12.93
N ALA A 154 -14.51 -10.34 12.81
CA ALA A 154 -15.78 -10.27 13.50
C ALA A 154 -16.21 -11.65 13.98
N PHE A 155 -16.76 -11.72 15.16
CA PHE A 155 -17.28 -12.93 15.81
C PHE A 155 -18.79 -12.82 15.96
N ASP A 156 -19.46 -13.97 15.85
CA ASP A 156 -20.86 -14.07 16.25
C ASP A 156 -20.97 -14.10 17.79
N THR A 157 -21.51 -13.04 18.37
CA THR A 157 -21.63 -12.93 19.82
C THR A 157 -22.63 -13.90 20.43
N HIS A 158 -23.68 -14.33 19.70
CA HIS A 158 -24.62 -15.32 20.20
C HIS A 158 -23.93 -16.68 20.33
N LYS A 159 -23.25 -17.13 19.29
CA LYS A 159 -22.47 -18.37 19.32
C LYS A 159 -21.37 -18.31 20.36
N LEU A 160 -20.69 -17.18 20.48
CA LEU A 160 -19.62 -16.98 21.46
C LEU A 160 -20.15 -17.10 22.90
N ASN A 161 -21.33 -16.57 23.20
CA ASN A 161 -21.99 -16.72 24.50
C ASN A 161 -22.36 -18.18 24.83
N ASP A 162 -22.59 -18.98 23.80
CA ASP A 162 -22.82 -20.43 23.91
C ASP A 162 -21.51 -21.23 23.94
N GLY A 163 -20.37 -20.57 23.97
CA GLY A 163 -19.05 -21.18 24.02
C GLY A 163 -18.53 -21.65 22.65
N ILE A 164 -19.13 -21.17 21.55
CA ILE A 164 -18.76 -21.51 20.17
C ILE A 164 -18.05 -20.32 19.53
N GLU A 165 -16.77 -20.47 19.22
CA GLU A 165 -16.01 -19.47 18.47
C GLU A 165 -16.36 -19.54 16.98
N SER A 166 -17.34 -18.74 16.53
CA SER A 166 -17.68 -18.53 15.12
C SER A 166 -17.28 -17.12 14.71
N PHE A 167 -16.51 -17.02 13.65
CA PHE A 167 -15.99 -15.75 13.12
C PHE A 167 -15.94 -15.77 11.58
N ILE A 168 -15.75 -14.61 10.98
CA ILE A 168 -15.60 -14.47 9.54
C ILE A 168 -14.53 -15.44 9.01
N ASP A 169 -14.93 -16.25 8.05
CA ASP A 169 -14.04 -17.15 7.31
C ASP A 169 -13.83 -16.61 5.89
N ASP A 170 -12.60 -16.28 5.56
CA ASP A 170 -12.22 -15.72 4.27
C ASP A 170 -12.41 -16.71 3.12
N LYS A 171 -12.21 -18.01 3.35
CA LYS A 171 -12.39 -19.06 2.34
C LYS A 171 -13.86 -19.30 2.05
N ALA A 172 -14.70 -19.41 3.10
CA ALA A 172 -16.15 -19.51 2.96
C ALA A 172 -16.66 -18.27 2.21
N THR A 173 -16.26 -17.09 2.63
CA THR A 173 -16.64 -15.83 1.98
C THR A 173 -16.31 -15.84 0.48
N ARG A 174 -15.08 -16.15 0.07
CA ARG A 174 -14.71 -16.21 -1.35
C ARG A 174 -15.50 -17.28 -2.11
N THR A 175 -15.75 -18.43 -1.49
CA THR A 175 -16.49 -19.52 -2.11
C THR A 175 -17.92 -19.10 -2.44
N PHE A 176 -18.62 -18.47 -1.50
CA PHE A 176 -20.01 -18.05 -1.70
C PHE A 176 -20.15 -16.79 -2.54
N MET A 177 -19.19 -15.90 -2.44
CA MET A 177 -19.21 -14.66 -3.23
C MET A 177 -18.70 -14.86 -4.66
N GLY A 178 -17.92 -15.91 -4.93
CA GLY A 178 -17.31 -16.13 -6.24
C GLY A 178 -16.38 -14.98 -6.66
N SER A 179 -15.86 -14.24 -5.70
CA SER A 179 -15.00 -13.06 -5.90
C SER A 179 -13.90 -13.01 -4.85
N ALA A 180 -12.90 -12.17 -5.10
CA ALA A 180 -11.78 -12.01 -4.17
C ALA A 180 -12.20 -11.41 -2.82
N TYR A 181 -13.23 -10.57 -2.81
CA TYR A 181 -13.82 -9.97 -1.62
C TYR A 181 -15.25 -9.49 -1.92
N PRO A 182 -16.13 -9.41 -0.90
CA PRO A 182 -17.48 -8.87 -1.07
C PRO A 182 -17.46 -7.38 -1.40
N GLY A 183 -18.43 -6.95 -2.20
CA GLY A 183 -18.68 -5.57 -2.52
C GLY A 183 -20.18 -5.27 -2.51
N PRO A 184 -20.62 -4.01 -2.58
CA PRO A 184 -22.04 -3.66 -2.58
C PRO A 184 -22.82 -4.36 -3.69
N GLY A 185 -24.00 -4.88 -3.39
CA GLY A 185 -24.92 -5.50 -4.34
C GLY A 185 -25.11 -6.99 -4.13
N LEU A 186 -25.14 -7.78 -5.20
CA LEU A 186 -25.51 -9.20 -5.12
C LEU A 186 -24.52 -10.04 -4.29
N PHE A 187 -23.23 -9.71 -4.36
CA PHE A 187 -22.16 -10.44 -3.69
C PHE A 187 -21.56 -9.58 -2.58
N SER A 188 -22.33 -9.36 -1.51
CA SER A 188 -22.03 -8.34 -0.51
C SER A 188 -21.69 -8.88 0.88
N LYS A 189 -21.73 -10.20 1.11
CA LYS A 189 -21.65 -10.73 2.46
C LYS A 189 -20.31 -11.35 2.81
N PHE A 190 -19.90 -11.14 4.05
CA PHE A 190 -18.91 -11.97 4.72
C PHE A 190 -19.61 -13.11 5.44
N TYR A 191 -19.06 -14.31 5.31
CA TYR A 191 -19.60 -15.54 5.88
C TYR A 191 -18.69 -16.10 6.96
N ASP A 192 -19.28 -16.80 7.92
CA ASP A 192 -18.52 -17.60 8.89
C ASP A 192 -18.18 -19.01 8.33
N GLY A 193 -17.49 -19.81 9.15
CA GLY A 193 -17.12 -21.18 8.79
C GLY A 193 -18.30 -22.15 8.71
N GLU A 194 -19.48 -21.79 9.19
CA GLU A 194 -20.73 -22.55 9.08
C GLU A 194 -21.59 -22.09 7.91
N HIS A 195 -21.06 -21.16 7.11
CA HIS A 195 -21.68 -20.62 5.91
C HIS A 195 -22.86 -19.67 6.17
N GLU A 196 -22.89 -19.06 7.32
CA GLU A 196 -23.88 -18.04 7.65
C GLU A 196 -23.33 -16.64 7.37
N GLY A 197 -24.18 -15.79 6.77
CA GLY A 197 -23.79 -14.41 6.47
C GLY A 197 -23.79 -13.57 7.71
N MET A 198 -22.65 -13.00 8.06
CA MET A 198 -22.48 -12.20 9.28
C MET A 198 -22.58 -10.70 9.04
N ILE A 199 -21.90 -10.20 8.03
CA ILE A 199 -21.81 -8.76 7.73
C ILE A 199 -22.05 -8.57 6.23
N GLU A 200 -22.75 -7.49 5.89
CA GLU A 200 -23.01 -7.10 4.51
C GLU A 200 -22.30 -5.80 4.17
N VAL A 201 -21.57 -5.79 3.06
CA VAL A 201 -20.92 -4.60 2.52
C VAL A 201 -21.96 -3.79 1.75
N ILE A 202 -22.32 -2.64 2.27
CA ILE A 202 -23.32 -1.75 1.65
C ILE A 202 -22.73 -0.58 0.93
N ARG A 203 -21.49 -0.22 1.24
CA ARG A 203 -20.71 0.83 0.58
C ARG A 203 -19.23 0.47 0.62
N ASP A 204 -18.57 0.63 -0.49
CA ASP A 204 -17.12 0.50 -0.62
C ASP A 204 -16.63 1.53 -1.63
N THR A 205 -15.80 2.46 -1.17
CA THR A 205 -15.22 3.53 -2.01
C THR A 205 -13.80 3.21 -2.47
N VAL A 206 -13.21 2.12 -1.99
CA VAL A 206 -11.85 1.69 -2.29
C VAL A 206 -11.84 0.61 -3.37
N GLY A 207 -12.73 -0.38 -3.25
CA GLY A 207 -12.93 -1.45 -4.22
C GLY A 207 -11.78 -2.45 -4.31
N ARG A 208 -10.87 -2.46 -3.35
CA ARG A 208 -9.79 -3.46 -3.27
C ARG A 208 -9.42 -3.76 -1.82
N HIS A 209 -9.48 -5.03 -1.50
CA HIS A 209 -9.16 -5.58 -0.18
C HIS A 209 -8.46 -6.93 -0.35
N ASP A 210 -7.92 -7.47 0.72
CA ASP A 210 -7.30 -8.78 0.69
C ASP A 210 -8.00 -9.76 1.63
N THR A 211 -8.33 -10.92 1.10
CA THR A 211 -8.90 -12.06 1.82
C THR A 211 -8.03 -13.32 1.66
N PHE A 212 -6.79 -13.19 1.21
CA PHE A 212 -5.90 -14.31 0.94
C PHE A 212 -4.80 -14.45 1.98
N ASN A 213 -4.33 -13.34 2.53
CA ASN A 213 -3.28 -13.34 3.54
C ASN A 213 -3.86 -13.43 4.94
N LEU A 214 -3.12 -14.07 5.82
CA LEU A 214 -3.37 -14.02 7.26
C LEU A 214 -3.03 -12.62 7.81
N ALA A 215 -3.60 -12.28 8.96
CA ALA A 215 -3.05 -11.21 9.78
C ALA A 215 -1.56 -11.44 9.99
N CYS A 216 -0.75 -10.40 9.90
CA CYS A 216 0.70 -10.53 10.07
C CYS A 216 1.06 -11.12 11.46
N THR A 217 2.14 -11.90 11.51
CA THR A 217 2.56 -12.67 12.69
C THR A 217 3.97 -12.35 13.09
N SER A 218 4.35 -12.63 14.34
CA SER A 218 5.73 -12.54 14.81
C SER A 218 6.67 -13.35 13.92
N LYS A 219 6.29 -14.61 13.60
CA LYS A 219 7.08 -15.49 12.74
C LYS A 219 7.41 -14.89 11.38
N TYR A 220 6.43 -14.23 10.76
CA TYR A 220 6.63 -13.57 9.47
C TYR A 220 7.73 -12.49 9.54
N TYR A 221 7.71 -11.67 10.59
CA TYR A 221 8.71 -10.63 10.78
C TYR A 221 10.08 -11.18 11.21
N GLU A 222 10.10 -12.18 12.07
CA GLU A 222 11.33 -12.85 12.52
C GLU A 222 12.09 -13.47 11.35
N ASP A 223 11.38 -14.13 10.42
CA ASP A 223 11.97 -14.71 9.20
C ASP A 223 12.59 -13.64 8.28
N MET A 224 12.11 -12.41 8.36
CA MET A 224 12.69 -11.26 7.68
C MET A 224 13.77 -10.51 8.48
N GLY A 225 14.10 -11.00 9.69
CA GLY A 225 15.12 -10.40 10.56
C GLY A 225 14.62 -9.30 11.49
N TYR A 226 13.30 -9.07 11.60
CA TYR A 226 12.72 -8.07 12.48
C TYR A 226 12.21 -8.67 13.79
N MET A 227 13.12 -8.96 14.70
CA MET A 227 12.79 -9.55 16.00
C MET A 227 11.95 -8.60 16.86
N GLY A 228 10.89 -9.15 17.49
CA GLY A 228 10.03 -8.39 18.41
C GLY A 228 9.17 -7.31 17.73
N HIS A 229 8.94 -7.43 16.43
CA HIS A 229 8.08 -6.50 15.71
C HIS A 229 6.63 -6.65 16.17
N ILE A 230 5.95 -5.52 16.44
CA ILE A 230 4.51 -5.49 16.74
C ILE A 230 3.74 -5.96 15.50
N ASN A 231 2.82 -6.90 15.69
CA ASN A 231 2.07 -7.50 14.60
C ASN A 231 0.58 -7.59 14.92
N CYS A 232 -0.24 -7.79 13.88
CA CYS A 232 -1.69 -7.77 14.01
C CYS A 232 -2.22 -8.98 14.79
N THR A 233 -1.60 -10.15 14.66
CA THR A 233 -2.01 -11.34 15.41
C THR A 233 -1.87 -11.13 16.91
N ASP A 234 -0.78 -10.55 17.39
CA ASP A 234 -0.60 -10.25 18.82
C ASP A 234 -1.57 -9.18 19.30
N ASN A 235 -1.84 -8.17 18.46
CA ASN A 235 -2.83 -7.14 18.75
C ASN A 235 -4.24 -7.74 18.87
N PHE A 236 -4.64 -8.65 17.98
CA PHE A 236 -5.90 -9.36 18.08
C PHE A 236 -5.97 -10.22 19.33
N ASN A 237 -4.95 -11.01 19.62
CA ASN A 237 -4.89 -11.82 20.83
C ASN A 237 -5.08 -10.96 22.08
N ALA A 238 -4.45 -9.80 22.16
CA ALA A 238 -4.60 -8.88 23.27
C ALA A 238 -6.03 -8.31 23.38
N GLY A 239 -6.61 -7.87 22.24
CA GLY A 239 -7.94 -7.29 22.19
C GLY A 239 -9.06 -8.29 22.46
N LEU A 240 -8.90 -9.54 22.04
CA LEU A 240 -9.90 -10.60 22.16
C LEU A 240 -9.90 -11.26 23.56
N LYS A 241 -8.86 -11.07 24.34
CA LYS A 241 -8.72 -11.66 25.69
C LYS A 241 -9.90 -11.28 26.61
N LYS A 242 -10.47 -10.09 26.49
CA LYS A 242 -11.60 -9.65 27.30
C LYS A 242 -12.90 -10.39 27.01
N TYR A 243 -12.95 -11.15 25.92
CA TYR A 243 -14.07 -12.00 25.51
C TYR A 243 -13.78 -13.50 25.75
N ASP A 244 -12.76 -13.81 26.54
CA ASP A 244 -12.31 -15.18 26.84
C ASP A 244 -11.92 -16.01 25.60
N ILE A 245 -11.60 -15.35 24.49
CA ILE A 245 -11.14 -15.99 23.26
C ILE A 245 -9.65 -16.34 23.40
N ASN A 246 -9.33 -17.60 23.13
CA ASN A 246 -7.97 -18.10 23.25
C ASN A 246 -7.03 -17.49 22.21
N SER A 247 -5.81 -17.13 22.64
CA SER A 247 -4.76 -16.64 21.76
C SER A 247 -4.38 -17.68 20.70
N ARG A 248 -4.18 -17.21 19.48
CA ARG A 248 -3.76 -18.05 18.33
C ARG A 248 -2.43 -17.58 17.79
N LYS A 249 -1.74 -18.46 17.06
CA LYS A 249 -0.48 -18.14 16.38
C LYS A 249 -0.70 -17.31 15.11
N SER A 250 -1.90 -17.34 14.56
CA SER A 250 -2.32 -16.57 13.40
C SER A 250 -3.84 -16.45 13.37
N TRP A 251 -4.33 -15.41 12.72
CA TRP A 251 -5.73 -15.18 12.46
C TRP A 251 -5.98 -15.04 10.97
N SER A 252 -7.04 -15.68 10.48
CA SER A 252 -7.60 -15.41 9.18
C SER A 252 -8.39 -14.11 9.30
N ALA A 253 -7.87 -13.03 8.76
CA ALA A 253 -8.46 -11.70 8.88
C ALA A 253 -8.67 -11.10 7.50
N ILE A 254 -9.69 -10.27 7.37
CA ILE A 254 -9.87 -9.46 6.18
C ILE A 254 -8.90 -8.28 6.25
N ASN A 255 -7.98 -8.20 5.32
CA ASN A 255 -7.02 -7.10 5.22
C ASN A 255 -7.66 -5.98 4.39
N LEU A 256 -8.40 -5.09 5.06
CA LEU A 256 -9.05 -3.96 4.42
C LEU A 256 -8.02 -2.99 3.85
N PHE A 257 -8.33 -2.42 2.67
CA PHE A 257 -7.48 -1.48 1.94
C PHE A 257 -6.17 -2.05 1.38
N PHE A 258 -5.90 -3.34 1.59
CA PHE A 258 -4.73 -4.00 1.03
C PHE A 258 -4.97 -4.33 -0.45
N ASN A 259 -4.07 -3.91 -1.33
CA ASN A 259 -4.27 -4.00 -2.76
C ASN A 259 -3.83 -5.37 -3.29
N THR A 260 -4.69 -6.36 -3.17
CA THR A 260 -4.46 -7.69 -3.74
C THR A 260 -5.11 -7.82 -5.11
N ALA A 261 -4.35 -8.28 -6.09
CA ALA A 261 -4.82 -8.58 -7.44
C ALA A 261 -4.36 -9.97 -7.88
N ILE A 262 -5.20 -10.64 -8.66
CA ILE A 262 -4.86 -11.90 -9.32
C ILE A 262 -4.91 -11.63 -10.82
N ASP A 263 -3.81 -11.89 -11.51
CA ASP A 263 -3.71 -11.68 -12.96
C ASP A 263 -4.29 -12.88 -13.77
N ALA A 264 -4.32 -12.72 -15.08
CA ALA A 264 -4.81 -13.77 -15.99
C ALA A 264 -3.96 -15.06 -15.96
N ASN A 265 -2.77 -15.04 -15.39
CA ASN A 265 -1.90 -16.19 -15.22
C ASN A 265 -2.03 -16.85 -13.84
N ASN A 266 -3.02 -16.43 -13.04
CA ASN A 266 -3.23 -16.85 -11.66
C ASN A 266 -2.07 -16.47 -10.72
N VAL A 267 -1.32 -15.43 -11.04
CA VAL A 267 -0.30 -14.87 -10.16
C VAL A 267 -0.94 -13.81 -9.29
N ALA A 268 -0.85 -14.02 -7.97
CA ALA A 268 -1.28 -13.03 -7.01
C ALA A 268 -0.18 -11.97 -6.82
N SER A 269 -0.54 -10.71 -6.88
CA SER A 269 0.28 -9.58 -6.45
C SER A 269 -0.32 -8.99 -5.19
N PHE A 270 0.55 -8.69 -4.23
CA PHE A 270 0.20 -8.09 -2.95
C PHE A 270 0.91 -6.75 -2.87
N ASP A 271 0.25 -5.73 -3.38
CA ASP A 271 0.82 -4.38 -3.41
C ASP A 271 0.44 -3.60 -2.16
N GLU A 272 1.25 -2.62 -1.82
CA GLU A 272 0.94 -1.70 -0.73
C GLU A 272 -0.42 -1.01 -0.97
N PRO A 273 -1.15 -0.65 0.10
CA PRO A 273 -2.38 0.11 -0.01
C PRO A 273 -2.18 1.38 -0.83
N TRP A 274 -3.07 1.64 -1.77
CA TRP A 274 -3.03 2.80 -2.65
C TRP A 274 -4.21 3.75 -2.45
N SER A 275 -5.12 3.39 -1.53
CA SER A 275 -6.24 4.23 -1.15
C SER A 275 -5.77 5.63 -0.80
N ARG A 276 -6.53 6.60 -1.24
CA ARG A 276 -6.40 7.98 -0.78
C ARG A 276 -7.26 8.17 0.45
N PRO A 277 -6.89 9.15 1.29
CA PRO A 277 -7.75 9.53 2.40
C PRO A 277 -9.13 9.96 1.89
#